data_9889db6307053e60ef3006cb23f78530
#
_entry.id   9889db6307053e60ef3006cb23f78530
#
_cell.length_a   1.000
_cell.length_b   1.000
_cell.length_c   1.000
_cell.angle_alpha   90.00
_cell.angle_beta   90.00
_cell.angle_gamma   90.00
#
_symmetry.space_group_name_H-M   'P 1'
#
loop_
_entity.id
_entity.type
_entity.pdbx_description
1 polymer ?
#
loop_
_entity_poly.entity_id
_entity_poly.type
_entity_poly.pdbx_seq_one_letter_code
_entity_poly.pdbx_strand_id
1 'polypeptide(L)'
;MMTMQNFRVRSIKEDDINEWFRLRKLLWDESSDAEHKAEMLDIYEHTDSQLVLFAETEDGKLVGFLEASIRPFVEDCHSDHVGYLEGWFVEPDYRQYGIGRKLVRSAEIWARNKGCEEMASDSEIGNDLSFKAHLNLGYEETSRLVHLRKDLV
;
A
#
# COMPACT_ATOMS: atom_id res chain seq x y z
N MET A 1 12.61 24.29 13.99
CA MET A 1 11.26 23.91 13.50
C MET A 1 11.40 23.34 12.09
N MET A 2 11.01 22.08 11.91
CA MET A 2 11.02 21.51 10.57
C MET A 2 9.85 22.08 9.77
N THR A 3 10.16 22.80 8.71
CA THR A 3 9.14 23.14 7.73
C THR A 3 8.82 21.91 6.91
N MET A 4 7.55 21.71 6.62
CA MET A 4 7.11 20.65 5.71
C MET A 4 7.80 20.83 4.37
N GLN A 5 8.54 19.82 3.95
CA GLN A 5 9.08 19.78 2.60
C GLN A 5 7.96 19.48 1.63
N ASN A 6 7.98 20.14 0.49
CA ASN A 6 7.07 19.77 -0.59
C ASN A 6 7.40 18.36 -1.04
N PHE A 7 6.37 17.59 -1.33
CA PHE A 7 6.51 16.23 -1.82
C PHE A 7 5.50 16.01 -2.94
N ARG A 8 5.77 15.01 -3.76
CA ARG A 8 4.83 14.58 -4.78
C ARG A 8 4.65 13.07 -4.73
N VAL A 9 3.47 12.60 -5.13
CA VAL A 9 3.18 11.19 -5.30
C VAL A 9 3.32 10.85 -6.79
N ARG A 10 4.06 9.80 -7.10
CA ARG A 10 4.27 9.35 -8.46
C ARG A 10 4.35 7.84 -8.56
N SER A 11 4.12 7.31 -9.74
CA SER A 11 4.25 5.89 -10.03
C SER A 11 5.72 5.47 -10.12
N ILE A 12 5.96 4.16 -9.97
CA ILE A 12 7.28 3.55 -10.04
C ILE A 12 7.94 3.76 -11.39
N LYS A 13 9.26 3.96 -11.35
CA LYS A 13 10.14 3.99 -12.52
C LYS A 13 11.16 2.85 -12.41
N GLU A 14 11.82 2.56 -13.52
CA GLU A 14 12.77 1.45 -13.62
C GLU A 14 13.91 1.54 -12.60
N ASP A 15 14.41 2.74 -12.34
CA ASP A 15 15.51 2.96 -11.40
C ASP A 15 15.10 3.09 -9.95
N ASP A 16 13.83 2.88 -9.63
CA ASP A 16 13.33 2.90 -8.25
C ASP A 16 13.45 1.55 -7.50
N ILE A 17 13.88 0.50 -8.18
CA ILE A 17 13.81 -0.88 -7.66
C ILE A 17 14.52 -1.02 -6.30
N ASN A 18 15.71 -0.45 -6.17
CA ASN A 18 16.48 -0.57 -4.92
C ASN A 18 15.80 0.14 -3.76
N GLU A 19 15.23 1.32 -3.99
CA GLU A 19 14.52 2.07 -2.96
C GLU A 19 13.18 1.43 -2.63
N TRP A 20 12.49 0.88 -3.60
CA TRP A 20 11.28 0.10 -3.37
C TRP A 20 11.58 -1.08 -2.45
N PHE A 21 12.64 -1.83 -2.74
CA PHE A 21 13.08 -2.95 -1.90
C PHE A 21 13.38 -2.49 -0.46
N ARG A 22 14.09 -1.39 -0.32
CA ARG A 22 14.40 -0.81 1.00
C ARG A 22 13.13 -0.49 1.79
N LEU A 23 12.18 0.19 1.18
CA LEU A 23 10.92 0.59 1.82
C LEU A 23 10.05 -0.62 2.16
N ARG A 24 10.00 -1.62 1.28
CA ARG A 24 9.26 -2.86 1.55
C ARG A 24 9.80 -3.57 2.80
N LYS A 25 11.11 -3.62 2.96
CA LYS A 25 11.72 -4.26 4.14
C LYS A 25 11.43 -3.52 5.44
N LEU A 26 11.21 -2.21 5.37
CA LEU A 26 10.81 -1.44 6.54
C LEU A 26 9.37 -1.73 6.96
N LEU A 27 8.49 -1.98 6.00
CA LEU A 27 7.08 -2.28 6.28
C LEU A 27 6.86 -3.76 6.62
N TRP A 28 7.43 -4.65 5.82
CA TRP A 28 7.25 -6.10 5.95
C TRP A 28 8.60 -6.73 6.30
N ASP A 29 9.01 -6.59 7.55
CA ASP A 29 10.32 -7.00 8.03
C ASP A 29 10.45 -8.50 8.29
N GLU A 30 9.34 -9.24 8.27
CA GLU A 30 9.33 -10.68 8.46
C GLU A 30 9.59 -11.47 7.17
N SER A 31 9.42 -10.86 6.02
CA SER A 31 9.65 -11.51 4.73
C SER A 31 11.15 -11.53 4.41
N SER A 32 11.60 -12.60 3.77
CA SER A 32 12.99 -12.71 3.31
C SER A 32 13.25 -11.81 2.10
N ASP A 33 14.52 -11.53 1.83
CA ASP A 33 14.89 -10.77 0.63
C ASP A 33 14.41 -11.45 -0.66
N ALA A 34 14.50 -12.80 -0.70
CA ALA A 34 14.05 -13.57 -1.86
C ALA A 34 12.53 -13.45 -2.06
N GLU A 35 11.76 -13.48 -0.97
CA GLU A 35 10.30 -13.30 -1.02
C GLU A 35 9.94 -11.93 -1.54
N HIS A 36 10.58 -10.87 -1.02
CA HIS A 36 10.37 -9.50 -1.51
C HIS A 36 10.64 -9.39 -3.00
N LYS A 37 11.78 -9.93 -3.45
CA LYS A 37 12.18 -9.82 -4.86
C LYS A 37 11.22 -10.56 -5.79
N ALA A 38 10.73 -11.72 -5.36
CA ALA A 38 9.75 -12.48 -6.13
C ALA A 38 8.42 -11.72 -6.25
N GLU A 39 7.93 -11.14 -5.15
CA GLU A 39 6.71 -10.35 -5.16
C GLU A 39 6.86 -9.09 -6.00
N MET A 40 8.00 -8.40 -5.89
CA MET A 40 8.28 -7.20 -6.67
C MET A 40 8.29 -7.48 -8.16
N LEU A 41 8.90 -8.60 -8.58
CA LEU A 41 8.91 -8.99 -9.99
C LEU A 41 7.49 -9.26 -10.50
N ASP A 42 6.70 -9.99 -9.74
CA ASP A 42 5.31 -10.27 -10.08
C ASP A 42 4.49 -8.99 -10.24
N ILE A 43 4.63 -8.06 -9.32
CA ILE A 43 3.93 -6.76 -9.36
C ILE A 43 4.37 -5.98 -10.61
N TYR A 44 5.67 -5.90 -10.86
CA TYR A 44 6.22 -5.11 -11.95
C TYR A 44 5.81 -5.65 -13.32
N GLU A 45 5.54 -6.95 -13.42
CA GLU A 45 5.06 -7.59 -14.65
C GLU A 45 3.56 -7.42 -14.89
N HIS A 46 2.80 -6.92 -13.91
CA HIS A 46 1.33 -6.82 -13.97
C HIS A 46 0.84 -5.42 -13.66
N THR A 47 1.39 -4.41 -14.32
CA THR A 47 1.09 -2.99 -14.05
C THR A 47 -0.33 -2.57 -14.43
N ASP A 48 -1.07 -3.39 -15.16
CA ASP A 48 -2.47 -3.14 -15.47
C ASP A 48 -3.40 -3.39 -14.27
N SER A 49 -3.03 -4.31 -13.37
CA SER A 49 -3.80 -4.67 -12.19
C SER A 49 -3.08 -4.42 -10.87
N GLN A 50 -1.84 -3.97 -10.92
CA GLN A 50 -0.99 -3.69 -9.76
C GLN A 50 -0.47 -2.27 -9.84
N LEU A 51 -0.47 -1.58 -8.70
CA LEU A 51 0.00 -0.20 -8.61
C LEU A 51 1.10 -0.09 -7.58
N VAL A 52 2.15 0.64 -7.91
CA VAL A 52 3.17 1.04 -6.94
C VAL A 52 3.34 2.55 -7.03
N LEU A 53 3.15 3.22 -5.90
CA LEU A 53 3.31 4.67 -5.78
C LEU A 53 4.41 4.98 -4.79
N PHE A 54 5.10 6.09 -5.02
CA PHE A 54 6.08 6.65 -4.10
C PHE A 54 5.75 8.08 -3.75
N ALA A 55 6.09 8.46 -2.53
CA ALA A 55 6.16 9.86 -2.12
C ALA A 55 7.61 10.31 -2.23
N GLU A 56 7.86 11.30 -3.07
CA GLU A 56 9.18 11.82 -3.37
C GLU A 56 9.28 13.27 -2.89
N THR A 57 10.34 13.58 -2.14
CA THR A 57 10.63 14.95 -1.70
C THR A 57 11.21 15.78 -2.84
N GLU A 58 11.33 17.10 -2.64
CA GLU A 58 11.89 18.01 -3.64
C GLU A 58 13.33 17.64 -4.06
N ASP A 59 14.11 17.09 -3.12
CA ASP A 59 15.48 16.66 -3.37
C ASP A 59 15.59 15.24 -3.92
N GLY A 60 14.46 14.61 -4.27
CA GLY A 60 14.43 13.32 -4.95
C GLY A 60 14.47 12.11 -4.03
N LYS A 61 14.31 12.30 -2.72
CA LYS A 61 14.31 11.19 -1.76
C LYS A 61 12.94 10.52 -1.72
N LEU A 62 12.90 9.20 -1.78
CA LEU A 62 11.67 8.42 -1.62
C LEU A 62 11.46 8.13 -0.14
N VAL A 63 10.41 8.69 0.44
CA VAL A 63 10.14 8.65 1.90
C VAL A 63 8.89 7.86 2.26
N GLY A 64 8.19 7.34 1.26
CA GLY A 64 7.01 6.51 1.47
C GLY A 64 6.64 5.77 0.21
N PHE A 65 5.85 4.72 0.37
CA PHE A 65 5.36 3.95 -0.77
C PHE A 65 3.98 3.37 -0.47
N LEU A 66 3.31 2.95 -1.53
CA LEU A 66 2.04 2.27 -1.46
C LEU A 66 1.98 1.22 -2.56
N GLU A 67 1.44 0.05 -2.23
CA GLU A 67 1.09 -0.98 -3.21
C GLU A 67 -0.41 -1.22 -3.14
N ALA A 68 -1.02 -1.32 -4.30
CA ALA A 68 -2.43 -1.61 -4.44
C ALA A 68 -2.64 -2.56 -5.62
N SER A 69 -3.76 -3.25 -5.62
CA SER A 69 -4.12 -4.18 -6.68
C SER A 69 -5.61 -4.10 -6.98
N ILE A 70 -6.01 -4.76 -8.05
CA ILE A 70 -7.43 -4.97 -8.35
C ILE A 70 -7.71 -6.45 -8.20
N ARG A 71 -8.70 -6.79 -7.37
CA ARG A 71 -9.06 -8.16 -7.07
C ARG A 71 -10.47 -8.47 -7.56
N PRO A 72 -10.70 -9.67 -8.12
CA PRO A 72 -12.04 -10.05 -8.58
C PRO A 72 -12.98 -10.41 -7.44
N PHE A 73 -12.44 -10.68 -6.26
CA PHE A 73 -13.23 -11.00 -5.07
C PHE A 73 -12.52 -10.48 -3.82
N VAL A 74 -13.28 -9.80 -2.96
CA VAL A 74 -12.82 -9.42 -1.63
C VAL A 74 -13.97 -9.67 -0.65
N GLU A 75 -13.67 -10.30 0.46
CA GLU A 75 -14.64 -10.57 1.51
C GLU A 75 -15.34 -9.28 1.95
N ASP A 76 -16.64 -9.35 2.16
CA ASP A 76 -17.49 -8.24 2.57
C ASP A 76 -17.64 -7.11 1.54
N CYS A 77 -17.12 -7.26 0.34
CA CYS A 77 -17.38 -6.35 -0.77
C CYS A 77 -18.48 -6.87 -1.67
N HIS A 78 -19.12 -5.96 -2.40
CA HIS A 78 -20.33 -6.26 -3.18
C HIS A 78 -20.06 -6.44 -4.68
N SER A 79 -18.91 -5.94 -5.15
CA SER A 79 -18.56 -6.00 -6.58
C SER A 79 -17.53 -7.09 -6.84
N ASP A 80 -17.33 -7.41 -8.12
CA ASP A 80 -16.33 -8.38 -8.58
C ASP A 80 -15.08 -7.68 -9.15
N HIS A 81 -14.89 -6.42 -8.82
CA HIS A 81 -13.79 -5.59 -9.32
C HIS A 81 -13.47 -4.57 -8.22
N VAL A 82 -12.61 -4.96 -7.29
CA VAL A 82 -12.35 -4.22 -6.06
C VAL A 82 -10.91 -3.77 -6.02
N GLY A 83 -10.68 -2.48 -5.76
CA GLY A 83 -9.35 -1.99 -5.45
C GLY A 83 -8.94 -2.45 -4.05
N TYR A 84 -7.67 -2.82 -3.88
CA TYR A 84 -7.18 -3.35 -2.62
C TYR A 84 -5.87 -2.68 -2.23
N LEU A 85 -5.85 -2.07 -1.04
CA LEU A 85 -4.62 -1.53 -0.47
C LEU A 85 -3.83 -2.71 0.12
N GLU A 86 -2.76 -3.09 -0.56
CA GLU A 86 -1.89 -4.19 -0.10
C GLU A 86 -1.02 -3.73 1.07
N GLY A 87 -0.59 -2.47 1.04
CA GLY A 87 0.15 -1.84 2.12
C GLY A 87 0.62 -0.45 1.76
N TRP A 88 0.82 0.40 2.77
CA TRP A 88 1.49 1.69 2.57
C TRP A 88 2.31 2.01 3.81
N PHE A 89 3.38 2.75 3.58
CA PHE A 89 4.36 3.07 4.60
C PHE A 89 4.94 4.47 4.34
N VAL A 90 5.11 5.22 5.42
CA VAL A 90 5.81 6.51 5.40
C VAL A 90 6.89 6.44 6.46
N GLU A 91 8.12 6.81 6.10
CA GLU A 91 9.21 6.85 7.07
C GLU A 91 8.85 7.74 8.26
N PRO A 92 9.19 7.33 9.50
CA PRO A 92 8.72 8.01 10.71
C PRO A 92 8.95 9.52 10.74
N ASP A 93 10.10 9.99 10.25
CA ASP A 93 10.44 11.42 10.25
C ASP A 93 9.57 12.25 9.31
N TYR A 94 8.84 11.60 8.41
CA TYR A 94 8.00 12.25 7.40
C TYR A 94 6.51 12.06 7.65
N ARG A 95 6.14 11.46 8.78
CA ARG A 95 4.73 11.26 9.16
C ARG A 95 4.10 12.55 9.66
N GLN A 96 2.76 12.61 9.66
CA GLN A 96 1.95 13.75 10.10
C GLN A 96 1.99 14.96 9.15
N TYR A 97 2.47 14.78 7.93
CA TYR A 97 2.46 15.81 6.89
C TYR A 97 1.46 15.52 5.76
N GLY A 98 0.61 14.51 5.94
CA GLY A 98 -0.40 14.15 4.95
C GLY A 98 0.10 13.27 3.82
N ILE A 99 1.32 12.73 3.90
CA ILE A 99 1.89 11.89 2.85
C ILE A 99 1.10 10.59 2.68
N GLY A 100 0.82 9.90 3.79
CA GLY A 100 0.05 8.65 3.75
C GLY A 100 -1.35 8.86 3.17
N ARG A 101 -2.02 9.93 3.56
CA ARG A 101 -3.33 10.31 3.01
C ARG A 101 -3.26 10.52 1.51
N LYS A 102 -2.24 11.23 1.03
CA LYS A 102 -2.11 11.51 -0.40
C LYS A 102 -1.82 10.24 -1.19
N LEU A 103 -0.99 9.34 -0.65
CA LEU A 103 -0.75 8.04 -1.26
C LEU A 103 -2.05 7.25 -1.42
N VAL A 104 -2.84 7.12 -0.36
CA VAL A 104 -4.09 6.38 -0.38
C VAL A 104 -5.11 7.03 -1.32
N ARG A 105 -5.25 8.35 -1.30
CA ARG A 105 -6.15 9.06 -2.21
C ARG A 105 -5.76 8.83 -3.67
N SER A 106 -4.48 8.82 -3.97
CA SER A 106 -3.99 8.55 -5.32
C SER A 106 -4.32 7.13 -5.76
N ALA A 107 -4.20 6.15 -4.86
CA ALA A 107 -4.58 4.77 -5.14
C ALA A 107 -6.08 4.63 -5.38
N GLU A 108 -6.91 5.35 -4.62
CA GLU A 108 -8.36 5.37 -4.81
C GLU A 108 -8.75 5.93 -6.17
N ILE A 109 -8.08 7.00 -6.60
CA ILE A 109 -8.29 7.59 -7.94
C ILE A 109 -7.92 6.56 -9.02
N TRP A 110 -6.78 5.90 -8.87
CA TRP A 110 -6.35 4.85 -9.79
C TRP A 110 -7.40 3.73 -9.88
N ALA A 111 -7.87 3.22 -8.75
CA ALA A 111 -8.89 2.18 -8.72
C ALA A 111 -10.19 2.63 -9.38
N ARG A 112 -10.62 3.85 -9.09
CA ARG A 112 -11.84 4.43 -9.71
C ARG A 112 -11.68 4.53 -11.23
N ASN A 113 -10.51 4.94 -11.70
CA ASN A 113 -10.23 5.01 -13.14
C ASN A 113 -10.18 3.63 -13.82
N LYS A 114 -9.95 2.59 -13.04
CA LYS A 114 -10.01 1.20 -13.51
C LYS A 114 -11.42 0.61 -13.43
N GLY A 115 -12.41 1.39 -13.01
CA GLY A 115 -13.79 0.96 -12.93
C GLY A 115 -14.22 0.39 -11.59
N CYS A 116 -13.38 0.48 -10.56
CA CYS A 116 -13.73 -0.01 -9.23
C CYS A 116 -14.70 0.96 -8.53
N GLU A 117 -15.68 0.40 -7.85
CA GLU A 117 -16.63 1.16 -7.03
C GLU A 117 -16.33 1.01 -5.53
N GLU A 118 -15.48 0.06 -5.19
CA GLU A 118 -15.09 -0.21 -3.81
C GLU A 118 -13.58 -0.28 -3.69
N MET A 119 -13.09 0.11 -2.51
CA MET A 119 -11.69 -0.02 -2.12
C MET A 119 -11.65 -0.74 -0.78
N ALA A 120 -10.87 -1.79 -0.68
CA ALA A 120 -10.76 -2.59 0.53
C ALA A 120 -9.31 -2.63 1.02
N SER A 121 -9.13 -3.07 2.24
CA SER A 121 -7.82 -3.20 2.86
C SER A 121 -7.93 -4.15 4.04
N ASP A 122 -6.81 -4.44 4.67
CA ASP A 122 -6.78 -5.19 5.92
C ASP A 122 -5.76 -4.58 6.88
N SER A 123 -5.88 -4.96 8.13
CA SER A 123 -4.96 -4.57 9.18
C SER A 123 -4.89 -5.70 10.20
N GLU A 124 -3.72 -5.98 10.73
CA GLU A 124 -3.59 -6.97 11.80
C GLU A 124 -4.29 -6.48 13.05
N ILE A 125 -5.00 -7.39 13.73
CA ILE A 125 -5.61 -7.12 15.02
C ILE A 125 -4.49 -6.76 16.00
N GLY A 126 -4.64 -5.61 16.67
CA GLY A 126 -3.62 -5.08 17.58
C GLY A 126 -2.71 -4.02 16.97
N ASN A 127 -2.73 -3.87 15.65
CA ASN A 127 -2.02 -2.77 14.99
C ASN A 127 -2.90 -1.52 15.00
N ASP A 128 -2.95 -0.85 16.16
CA ASP A 128 -3.83 0.30 16.38
C ASP A 128 -3.49 1.49 15.48
N LEU A 129 -2.21 1.69 15.17
CA LEU A 129 -1.78 2.77 14.29
C LEU A 129 -2.37 2.59 12.89
N SER A 130 -2.26 1.40 12.35
CA SER A 130 -2.82 1.07 11.03
C SER A 130 -4.35 1.18 11.03
N PHE A 131 -5.00 0.65 12.05
CA PHE A 131 -6.45 0.68 12.16
C PHE A 131 -6.97 2.11 12.20
N LYS A 132 -6.40 2.96 13.03
CA LYS A 132 -6.78 4.38 13.12
C LYS A 132 -6.54 5.11 11.82
N ALA A 133 -5.43 4.82 11.14
CA ALA A 133 -5.13 5.44 9.84
C ALA A 133 -6.22 5.11 8.81
N HIS A 134 -6.67 3.85 8.78
CA HIS A 134 -7.76 3.44 7.88
C HIS A 134 -9.06 4.19 8.22
N LEU A 135 -9.44 4.24 9.49
CA LEU A 135 -10.68 4.93 9.90
C LEU A 135 -10.63 6.42 9.55
N ASN A 136 -9.48 7.06 9.74
CA ASN A 136 -9.31 8.49 9.42
C ASN A 136 -9.45 8.77 7.92
N LEU A 137 -9.24 7.76 7.07
CA LEU A 137 -9.39 7.87 5.62
C LEU A 137 -10.78 7.50 5.13
N GLY A 138 -11.67 7.12 6.05
CA GLY A 138 -13.05 6.79 5.71
C GLY A 138 -13.32 5.31 5.50
N TYR A 139 -12.34 4.44 5.78
CA TYR A 139 -12.55 3.00 5.72
C TYR A 139 -13.31 2.54 6.96
N GLU A 140 -14.18 1.56 6.78
CA GLU A 140 -15.01 1.01 7.84
C GLU A 140 -14.60 -0.43 8.12
N GLU A 141 -14.59 -0.83 9.39
CA GLU A 141 -14.38 -2.23 9.75
C GLU A 141 -15.58 -3.05 9.29
N THR A 142 -15.32 -4.13 8.54
CA THR A 142 -16.37 -5.02 8.03
C THR A 142 -16.41 -6.33 8.80
N SER A 143 -15.24 -6.96 9.02
CA SER A 143 -15.19 -8.23 9.76
C SER A 143 -13.78 -8.44 10.31
N ARG A 144 -13.68 -9.40 11.22
CA ARG A 144 -12.41 -9.86 11.80
C ARG A 144 -12.27 -11.35 11.54
N LEU A 145 -11.06 -11.78 11.15
CA LEU A 145 -10.81 -13.15 10.76
C LEU A 145 -9.69 -13.77 11.59
N VAL A 146 -9.79 -15.09 11.77
CA VAL A 146 -8.69 -15.91 12.26
C VAL A 146 -8.33 -16.87 11.13
N HIS A 147 -7.10 -16.80 10.64
CA HIS A 147 -6.61 -17.67 9.58
C HIS A 147 -6.13 -18.99 10.18
N LEU A 148 -6.58 -20.09 9.59
CA LEU A 148 -6.24 -21.44 10.06
C LEU A 148 -5.61 -22.21 8.91
N ARG A 149 -4.60 -23.01 9.25
CA ARG A 149 -3.85 -23.77 8.25
C ARG A 149 -3.43 -25.11 8.86
N LYS A 150 -3.40 -26.17 8.04
CA LYS A 150 -2.92 -27.49 8.42
C LYS A 150 -2.10 -28.07 7.27
N ASP A 151 -0.91 -28.55 7.57
CA ASP A 151 -0.13 -29.32 6.58
C ASP A 151 -0.76 -30.70 6.42
N LEU A 152 -0.89 -31.16 5.18
CA LEU A 152 -1.45 -32.49 4.86
C LEU A 152 -0.38 -33.53 4.55
N VAL A 153 0.86 -33.11 4.55
CA VAL A 153 2.05 -33.97 4.35
C VAL A 153 3.06 -33.73 5.42
#